data_f3c398c532b95daecdb53237a829bf8d
#
_entry.id   f3c398c532b95daecdb53237a829bf8d
#
_cell.length_a   1.000
_cell.length_b   1.000
_cell.length_c   1.000
_cell.angle_alpha   90.00
_cell.angle_beta   90.00
_cell.angle_gamma   90.00
#
_symmetry.space_group_name_H-M   'P 1'
#
loop_
_entity.id
_entity.type
_entity.pdbx_description
1 polymer ?
#
loop_
_entity_poly.entity_id
_entity_poly.type
_entity_poly.pdbx_seq_one_letter_code
_entity_poly.pdbx_strand_id
1 'polypeptide(L)'
;ETHPNAKRLASQVALALTTYSQTETIEQIARRLDFAGSDAKELAATFHIPGAWSKGRIIYPQLGGLGASAASVMVVVEQMVGTPEGIRVFIRTLDVRLALSDGIWRFADLASIGGTLITEPAPPSPQALAVLNDPRIEMPDSARWDILSGSISQNLLAVMARLAQRFPFGVVTLSQGHPYEVFGTDRQSDHTRGRAVDIYRLGDTLVIDGRADGSAVHQTVQWLYQQPEIRQIGSPWALDGVGGKSFTDRLHQDHLHIAVAQ
;
A
#
# COMPACT_ATOMS: atom_id res chain seq x y z
N GLU A 1 -15.02 -0.84 10.07
CA GLU A 1 -14.21 -1.31 8.93
C GLU A 1 -15.04 -1.23 7.65
N THR A 2 -14.45 -0.72 6.54
CA THR A 2 -15.12 -0.68 5.24
C THR A 2 -14.85 -1.99 4.48
N HIS A 3 -15.89 -2.61 3.93
CA HIS A 3 -15.80 -3.85 3.12
C HIS A 3 -14.98 -5.00 3.76
N PRO A 4 -15.32 -5.46 4.98
CA PRO A 4 -14.49 -6.38 5.76
C PRO A 4 -14.28 -7.74 5.06
N ASN A 5 -15.25 -8.22 4.28
CA ASN A 5 -15.12 -9.51 3.59
C ASN A 5 -14.08 -9.45 2.46
N ALA A 6 -14.03 -8.35 1.69
CA ALA A 6 -13.01 -8.16 0.65
C ALA A 6 -11.61 -8.06 1.28
N LYS A 7 -11.45 -7.24 2.30
CA LYS A 7 -10.18 -7.09 3.02
C LYS A 7 -9.70 -8.38 3.67
N ARG A 8 -10.63 -9.16 4.26
CA ARG A 8 -10.30 -10.46 4.86
C ARG A 8 -9.79 -11.44 3.82
N LEU A 9 -10.48 -11.56 2.68
CA LEU A 9 -10.05 -12.45 1.60
C LEU A 9 -8.68 -12.03 1.05
N ALA A 10 -8.48 -10.75 0.77
CA ALA A 10 -7.19 -10.24 0.30
C ALA A 10 -6.05 -10.51 1.30
N SER A 11 -6.31 -10.33 2.60
CA SER A 11 -5.35 -10.66 3.65
C SER A 11 -5.05 -12.17 3.70
N GLN A 12 -6.05 -13.02 3.50
CA GLN A 12 -5.85 -14.48 3.42
C GLN A 12 -4.99 -14.87 2.22
N VAL A 13 -5.21 -14.25 1.05
CA VAL A 13 -4.36 -14.45 -0.14
C VAL A 13 -2.92 -14.04 0.14
N ALA A 14 -2.72 -12.85 0.71
CA ALA A 14 -1.38 -12.37 1.07
C ALA A 14 -0.67 -13.32 2.05
N LEU A 15 -1.36 -13.82 3.08
CA LEU A 15 -0.80 -14.78 4.03
C LEU A 15 -0.53 -16.14 3.37
N ALA A 16 -1.39 -16.61 2.48
CA ALA A 16 -1.19 -17.87 1.75
C ALA A 16 0.08 -17.84 0.91
N LEU A 17 0.41 -16.69 0.31
CA LEU A 17 1.63 -16.49 -0.49
C LEU A 17 2.88 -16.33 0.37
N THR A 18 2.78 -15.67 1.51
CA THR A 18 3.94 -15.26 2.32
C THR A 18 4.22 -16.15 3.52
N THR A 19 3.42 -17.21 3.73
CA THR A 19 3.61 -18.16 4.86
C THR A 19 3.77 -19.56 4.36
N TYR A 20 4.93 -20.19 4.62
CA TYR A 20 5.20 -21.58 4.26
C TYR A 20 6.30 -22.18 5.15
N SER A 21 6.28 -23.50 5.27
CA SER A 21 7.32 -24.26 5.97
C SER A 21 8.50 -24.55 5.03
N GLN A 22 9.65 -24.92 5.60
CA GLN A 22 10.86 -25.23 4.84
C GLN A 22 10.70 -26.39 3.85
N THR A 23 9.78 -27.30 4.10
CA THR A 23 9.52 -28.48 3.26
C THR A 23 8.33 -28.31 2.33
N GLU A 24 7.64 -27.18 2.39
CA GLU A 24 6.44 -26.95 1.58
C GLU A 24 6.81 -26.57 0.14
N THR A 25 6.11 -27.18 -0.81
CA THR A 25 6.36 -26.98 -2.24
C THR A 25 5.50 -25.85 -2.80
N ILE A 26 5.91 -25.33 -3.97
CA ILE A 26 5.15 -24.32 -4.72
C ILE A 26 3.72 -24.80 -5.00
N GLU A 27 3.55 -26.09 -5.33
CA GLU A 27 2.24 -26.70 -5.58
C GLU A 27 1.34 -26.72 -4.33
N GLN A 28 1.93 -26.89 -3.15
CA GLN A 28 1.17 -26.86 -1.89
C GLN A 28 0.73 -25.45 -1.55
N ILE A 29 1.60 -24.45 -1.78
CA ILE A 29 1.26 -23.04 -1.60
C ILE A 29 0.17 -22.61 -2.58
N ALA A 30 0.33 -22.96 -3.87
CA ALA A 30 -0.63 -22.63 -4.93
C ALA A 30 -2.04 -23.17 -4.63
N ARG A 31 -2.14 -24.40 -4.09
CA ARG A 31 -3.44 -24.99 -3.71
C ARG A 31 -4.20 -24.22 -2.63
N ARG A 32 -3.51 -23.44 -1.81
CA ARG A 32 -4.15 -22.60 -0.76
C ARG A 32 -4.82 -21.35 -1.30
N LEU A 33 -4.49 -20.93 -2.53
CA LEU A 33 -5.06 -19.73 -3.11
C LEU A 33 -6.53 -19.91 -3.53
N ASP A 34 -7.01 -21.16 -3.60
CA ASP A 34 -8.38 -21.50 -4.10
C ASP A 34 -8.72 -20.74 -5.40
N PHE A 35 -7.73 -20.67 -6.28
CA PHE A 35 -7.76 -19.88 -7.51
C PHE A 35 -7.86 -20.83 -8.70
N ALA A 36 -8.92 -20.66 -9.50
CA ALA A 36 -9.17 -21.52 -10.68
C ALA A 36 -8.26 -21.21 -11.88
N GLY A 37 -7.30 -20.29 -11.76
CA GLY A 37 -6.40 -19.86 -12.82
C GLY A 37 -5.12 -20.70 -12.92
N SER A 38 -4.55 -20.77 -14.12
CA SER A 38 -3.26 -21.44 -14.43
C SER A 38 -2.07 -20.79 -13.68
N ASP A 39 -2.24 -19.59 -13.16
CA ASP A 39 -1.17 -18.71 -12.68
C ASP A 39 -0.87 -18.86 -11.20
N ALA A 40 -1.65 -19.68 -10.44
CA ALA A 40 -1.45 -19.88 -9.01
C ALA A 40 -0.04 -20.37 -8.64
N LYS A 41 0.55 -21.22 -9.49
CA LYS A 41 1.93 -21.71 -9.31
C LYS A 41 2.97 -20.64 -9.55
N GLU A 42 2.78 -19.80 -10.57
CA GLU A 42 3.68 -18.69 -10.90
C GLU A 42 3.65 -17.66 -9.77
N LEU A 43 2.45 -17.32 -9.27
CA LEU A 43 2.30 -16.46 -8.11
C LEU A 43 2.99 -17.04 -6.87
N ALA A 44 2.75 -18.30 -6.56
CA ALA A 44 3.41 -18.97 -5.43
C ALA A 44 4.93 -18.99 -5.57
N ALA A 45 5.45 -19.23 -6.77
CA ALA A 45 6.88 -19.25 -7.06
C ALA A 45 7.55 -17.89 -6.82
N THR A 46 6.83 -16.78 -7.04
CA THR A 46 7.35 -15.43 -6.82
C THR A 46 7.69 -15.16 -5.33
N PHE A 47 7.00 -15.81 -4.40
CA PHE A 47 7.20 -15.62 -2.95
C PHE A 47 7.97 -16.75 -2.29
N HIS A 48 8.09 -17.90 -2.95
CA HIS A 48 8.72 -19.08 -2.40
C HIS A 48 10.24 -19.06 -2.60
N ILE A 49 10.97 -19.22 -1.51
CA ILE A 49 12.44 -19.39 -1.54
C ILE A 49 12.73 -20.85 -1.17
N PRO A 50 13.31 -21.64 -2.08
CA PRO A 50 13.61 -23.05 -1.84
C PRO A 50 14.50 -23.26 -0.61
N GLY A 51 14.12 -24.20 0.27
CA GLY A 51 14.87 -24.51 1.49
C GLY A 51 14.70 -23.51 2.63
N ALA A 52 13.90 -22.46 2.44
CA ALA A 52 13.57 -21.50 3.49
C ALA A 52 12.19 -21.78 4.11
N TRP A 53 11.99 -21.33 5.35
CA TRP A 53 10.65 -21.12 5.89
C TRP A 53 10.27 -19.63 5.78
N SER A 54 8.98 -19.37 5.72
CA SER A 54 8.47 -18.01 5.67
C SER A 54 7.25 -17.82 6.57
N LYS A 55 7.15 -16.66 7.22
CA LYS A 55 6.02 -16.27 8.07
C LYS A 55 5.55 -14.87 7.67
N GLY A 56 4.33 -14.81 7.12
CA GLY A 56 3.63 -13.57 6.80
C GLY A 56 2.90 -13.00 8.02
N ARG A 57 2.83 -11.67 8.10
CA ARG A 57 2.02 -10.92 9.06
C ARG A 57 1.38 -9.73 8.35
N ILE A 58 0.05 -9.64 8.38
CA ILE A 58 -0.65 -8.48 7.82
C ILE A 58 -0.38 -7.26 8.70
N ILE A 59 0.09 -6.20 8.08
CA ILE A 59 0.21 -4.88 8.71
C ILE A 59 -1.08 -4.10 8.50
N TYR A 60 -1.52 -3.94 7.24
CA TYR A 60 -2.74 -3.21 6.93
C TYR A 60 -3.35 -3.59 5.58
N PRO A 61 -4.66 -3.86 5.49
CA PRO A 61 -5.40 -4.02 4.23
C PRO A 61 -6.14 -2.73 3.90
N GLN A 62 -5.64 -1.94 2.95
CA GLN A 62 -6.29 -0.74 2.43
C GLN A 62 -7.21 -1.07 1.26
N LEU A 63 -8.37 -0.41 1.18
CA LEU A 63 -9.22 -0.47 0.00
C LEU A 63 -8.63 0.45 -1.09
N GLY A 64 -8.08 -0.15 -2.15
CA GLY A 64 -7.45 0.58 -3.27
C GLY A 64 -8.39 0.86 -4.44
N GLY A 65 -9.50 0.11 -4.56
CA GLY A 65 -10.50 0.28 -5.60
C GLY A 65 -11.77 -0.51 -5.33
N LEU A 66 -12.92 0.03 -5.76
CA LEU A 66 -14.22 -0.64 -5.59
C LEU A 66 -15.13 -0.32 -6.77
N GLY A 67 -15.52 -1.35 -7.50
CA GLY A 67 -16.57 -1.33 -8.53
C GLY A 67 -17.77 -2.17 -8.14
N ALA A 68 -18.72 -2.30 -9.06
CA ALA A 68 -19.95 -3.10 -8.84
C ALA A 68 -19.63 -4.60 -8.67
N SER A 69 -18.65 -5.12 -9.40
CA SER A 69 -18.29 -6.54 -9.43
C SER A 69 -16.81 -6.82 -9.21
N ALA A 70 -16.02 -5.82 -8.87
CA ALA A 70 -14.58 -5.96 -8.68
C ALA A 70 -14.08 -5.03 -7.56
N ALA A 71 -13.00 -5.45 -6.89
CA ALA A 71 -12.30 -4.63 -5.91
C ALA A 71 -10.78 -4.82 -6.02
N SER A 72 -10.04 -3.80 -5.58
CA SER A 72 -8.61 -3.85 -5.29
C SER A 72 -8.42 -3.63 -3.81
N VAL A 73 -7.63 -4.48 -3.17
CA VAL A 73 -7.19 -4.31 -1.79
C VAL A 73 -5.67 -4.31 -1.76
N MET A 74 -5.10 -3.20 -1.34
CA MET A 74 -3.65 -3.05 -1.17
C MET A 74 -3.28 -3.55 0.22
N VAL A 75 -2.63 -4.71 0.28
CA VAL A 75 -2.27 -5.37 1.53
C VAL A 75 -0.80 -5.13 1.85
N VAL A 76 -0.56 -4.35 2.90
CA VAL A 76 0.79 -4.24 3.48
C VAL A 76 1.04 -5.48 4.32
N VAL A 77 2.00 -6.29 3.92
CA VAL A 77 2.38 -7.55 4.57
C VAL A 77 3.86 -7.56 4.89
N GLU A 78 4.19 -7.94 6.11
CA GLU A 78 5.54 -8.30 6.51
C GLU A 78 5.76 -9.78 6.23
N GLN A 79 6.87 -10.10 5.57
CA GLN A 79 7.31 -11.46 5.28
C GLN A 79 8.67 -11.68 5.93
N MET A 80 8.72 -12.52 6.96
CA MET A 80 9.95 -12.97 7.60
C MET A 80 10.38 -14.29 6.95
N VAL A 81 11.59 -14.33 6.38
CA VAL A 81 12.14 -15.51 5.68
C VAL A 81 13.39 -15.97 6.39
N GLY A 82 13.38 -17.23 6.82
CA GLY A 82 14.53 -17.87 7.46
C GLY A 82 15.23 -18.85 6.54
N THR A 83 16.53 -18.63 6.34
CA THR A 83 17.45 -19.50 5.58
C THR A 83 18.62 -19.93 6.50
N PRO A 84 19.47 -20.89 6.09
CA PRO A 84 20.68 -21.23 6.84
C PRO A 84 21.62 -20.03 7.10
N GLU A 85 21.61 -19.02 6.23
CA GLU A 85 22.42 -17.80 6.32
C GLU A 85 21.85 -16.78 7.31
N GLY A 86 20.59 -16.94 7.74
CA GLY A 86 19.92 -16.05 8.68
C GLY A 86 18.48 -15.70 8.34
N ILE A 87 17.97 -14.70 9.05
CA ILE A 87 16.59 -14.21 8.86
C ILE A 87 16.61 -12.90 8.09
N ARG A 88 15.75 -12.80 7.08
CA ARG A 88 15.46 -11.55 6.35
C ARG A 88 14.00 -11.18 6.54
N VAL A 89 13.74 -9.88 6.63
CA VAL A 89 12.39 -9.33 6.73
C VAL A 89 12.14 -8.44 5.52
N PHE A 90 11.02 -8.65 4.87
CA PHE A 90 10.53 -7.84 3.77
C PHE A 90 9.18 -7.25 4.15
N ILE A 91 8.95 -5.99 3.80
CA ILE A 91 7.63 -5.37 3.91
C ILE A 91 7.16 -5.03 2.50
N ARG A 92 6.06 -5.65 2.07
CA ARG A 92 5.54 -5.53 0.71
C ARG A 92 4.14 -4.95 0.72
N THR A 93 3.77 -4.23 -0.32
CA THR A 93 2.39 -3.86 -0.60
C THR A 93 1.90 -4.64 -1.81
N LEU A 94 1.00 -5.60 -1.58
CA LEU A 94 0.42 -6.43 -2.62
C LEU A 94 -0.92 -5.82 -3.06
N ASP A 95 -1.14 -5.62 -4.37
CA ASP A 95 -2.45 -5.24 -4.90
C ASP A 95 -3.23 -6.50 -5.27
N VAL A 96 -4.10 -6.93 -4.35
CA VAL A 96 -4.94 -8.12 -4.50
C VAL A 96 -6.25 -7.73 -5.18
N ARG A 97 -6.48 -8.26 -6.38
CA ARG A 97 -7.70 -8.05 -7.15
C ARG A 97 -8.72 -9.11 -6.82
N LEU A 98 -9.95 -8.66 -6.61
CA LEU A 98 -11.07 -9.52 -6.25
C LEU A 98 -12.21 -9.30 -7.24
N ALA A 99 -12.91 -10.40 -7.57
CA ALA A 99 -14.17 -10.39 -8.33
C ALA A 99 -15.33 -10.76 -7.41
N LEU A 100 -16.48 -10.10 -7.58
CA LEU A 100 -17.72 -10.41 -6.89
C LEU A 100 -18.61 -11.26 -7.80
N SER A 101 -18.89 -12.50 -7.41
CA SER A 101 -19.83 -13.40 -8.08
C SER A 101 -20.80 -13.97 -7.05
N ASP A 102 -22.10 -13.89 -7.34
CA ASP A 102 -23.16 -14.39 -6.46
C ASP A 102 -23.07 -13.86 -5.01
N GLY A 103 -22.66 -12.60 -4.86
CA GLY A 103 -22.50 -11.96 -3.55
C GLY A 103 -21.24 -12.40 -2.77
N ILE A 104 -20.38 -13.22 -3.38
CA ILE A 104 -19.16 -13.76 -2.75
C ILE A 104 -17.94 -13.18 -3.46
N TRP A 105 -17.02 -12.60 -2.70
CA TRP A 105 -15.71 -12.18 -3.20
C TRP A 105 -14.83 -13.39 -3.48
N ARG A 106 -14.18 -13.39 -4.63
CA ARG A 106 -13.19 -14.41 -5.06
C ARG A 106 -11.90 -13.73 -5.44
N PHE A 107 -10.78 -14.39 -5.20
CA PHE A 107 -9.49 -13.95 -5.71
C PHE A 107 -9.49 -13.99 -7.24
N ALA A 108 -9.09 -12.91 -7.87
CA ALA A 108 -9.06 -12.77 -9.32
C ALA A 108 -7.63 -12.65 -9.87
N ASP A 109 -6.78 -11.83 -9.23
CA ASP A 109 -5.42 -11.56 -9.70
C ASP A 109 -4.59 -10.88 -8.62
N LEU A 110 -3.26 -10.86 -8.81
CA LEU A 110 -2.32 -10.06 -8.04
C LEU A 110 -1.68 -9.01 -8.97
N ALA A 111 -2.25 -7.81 -8.99
CA ALA A 111 -1.80 -6.74 -9.89
C ALA A 111 -0.45 -6.13 -9.48
N SER A 112 0.01 -6.37 -8.25
CA SER A 112 1.35 -6.02 -7.78
C SER A 112 1.86 -7.00 -6.74
N ILE A 113 3.13 -7.40 -6.90
CA ILE A 113 3.89 -8.27 -5.97
C ILE A 113 4.72 -7.47 -4.94
N GLY A 114 4.52 -6.15 -4.87
CA GLY A 114 5.24 -5.27 -3.95
C GLY A 114 6.53 -4.67 -4.50
N GLY A 115 6.64 -4.53 -5.80
CA GLY A 115 7.74 -3.80 -6.46
C GLY A 115 9.01 -4.61 -6.66
N THR A 116 10.01 -3.95 -7.24
CA THR A 116 11.31 -4.53 -7.61
C THR A 116 12.44 -3.80 -6.87
N LEU A 117 13.35 -4.58 -6.29
CA LEU A 117 14.54 -4.06 -5.63
C LEU A 117 15.39 -3.22 -6.60
N ILE A 118 15.79 -2.03 -6.17
CA ILE A 118 16.76 -1.21 -6.90
C ILE A 118 18.17 -1.65 -6.49
N THR A 119 18.91 -2.20 -7.44
CA THR A 119 20.26 -2.71 -7.21
C THR A 119 21.35 -1.64 -7.37
N GLU A 120 21.08 -0.61 -8.17
CA GLU A 120 22.02 0.51 -8.45
C GLU A 120 21.29 1.84 -8.26
N PRO A 121 21.07 2.29 -7.01
CA PRO A 121 20.39 3.54 -6.76
C PRO A 121 21.26 4.73 -7.16
N ALA A 122 20.66 5.76 -7.75
CA ALA A 122 21.30 7.05 -7.88
C ALA A 122 21.52 7.69 -6.49
N PRO A 123 22.50 8.59 -6.31
CA PRO A 123 22.66 9.31 -5.05
C PRO A 123 21.35 10.00 -4.64
N PRO A 124 20.78 9.70 -3.47
CA PRO A 124 19.50 10.27 -3.06
C PRO A 124 19.63 11.77 -2.77
N SER A 125 18.60 12.52 -3.10
CA SER A 125 18.51 13.96 -2.77
C SER A 125 18.46 14.18 -1.25
N PRO A 126 18.74 15.41 -0.76
CA PRO A 126 18.57 15.75 0.65
C PRO A 126 17.17 15.45 1.18
N GLN A 127 16.11 15.70 0.37
CA GLN A 127 14.73 15.39 0.71
C GLN A 127 14.50 13.88 0.79
N ALA A 128 15.05 13.12 -0.13
CA ALA A 128 15.00 11.66 -0.10
C ALA A 128 15.67 11.10 1.17
N LEU A 129 16.85 11.58 1.53
CA LEU A 129 17.54 11.19 2.76
C LEU A 129 16.74 11.56 4.01
N ALA A 130 16.11 12.74 4.04
CA ALA A 130 15.27 13.17 5.15
C ALA A 130 14.09 12.23 5.39
N VAL A 131 13.49 11.68 4.31
CA VAL A 131 12.39 10.72 4.42
C VAL A 131 12.89 9.30 4.73
N LEU A 132 13.95 8.83 4.04
CA LEU A 132 14.47 7.47 4.20
C LEU A 132 15.04 7.20 5.61
N ASN A 133 15.62 8.22 6.23
CA ASN A 133 16.30 8.11 7.53
C ASN A 133 15.42 8.54 8.72
N ASP A 134 14.19 9.02 8.48
CA ASP A 134 13.30 9.41 9.57
C ASP A 134 12.59 8.20 10.17
N PRO A 135 12.90 7.80 11.42
CA PRO A 135 12.29 6.63 12.06
C PRO A 135 10.79 6.79 12.34
N ARG A 136 10.24 8.00 12.19
CA ARG A 136 8.81 8.27 12.33
C ARG A 136 8.01 7.92 11.08
N ILE A 137 8.68 7.59 9.97
CA ILE A 137 8.04 7.19 8.71
C ILE A 137 8.21 5.69 8.53
N GLU A 138 7.17 4.93 8.84
CA GLU A 138 7.12 3.51 8.52
C GLU A 138 6.64 3.33 7.08
N MET A 139 7.41 2.62 6.27
CA MET A 139 7.07 2.39 4.87
C MET A 139 7.51 1.00 4.39
N PRO A 140 6.79 0.42 3.41
CA PRO A 140 7.21 -0.83 2.77
C PRO A 140 8.50 -0.64 1.97
N ASP A 141 9.20 -1.76 1.71
CA ASP A 141 10.44 -1.76 0.93
C ASP A 141 10.24 -1.17 -0.47
N SER A 142 9.08 -1.45 -1.10
CA SER A 142 8.71 -0.86 -2.39
C SER A 142 8.75 0.68 -2.37
N ALA A 143 8.22 1.31 -1.32
CA ALA A 143 8.26 2.76 -1.18
C ALA A 143 9.68 3.29 -0.98
N ARG A 144 10.55 2.55 -0.26
CA ARG A 144 11.97 2.88 -0.15
C ARG A 144 12.68 2.81 -1.50
N TRP A 145 12.39 1.77 -2.29
CA TRP A 145 12.95 1.61 -3.63
C TRP A 145 12.47 2.71 -4.59
N ASP A 146 11.21 3.13 -4.49
CA ASP A 146 10.69 4.27 -5.26
C ASP A 146 11.47 5.55 -4.97
N ILE A 147 11.77 5.82 -3.70
CA ILE A 147 12.57 7.00 -3.32
C ILE A 147 14.01 6.87 -3.83
N LEU A 148 14.61 5.68 -3.69
CA LEU A 148 15.98 5.39 -4.14
C LEU A 148 16.13 5.42 -5.66
N SER A 149 15.07 5.12 -6.42
CA SER A 149 15.07 5.23 -7.88
C SER A 149 15.08 6.69 -8.38
N GLY A 150 14.80 7.65 -7.48
CA GLY A 150 14.64 9.06 -7.85
C GLY A 150 13.32 9.40 -8.55
N SER A 151 12.37 8.45 -8.62
CA SER A 151 11.09 8.63 -9.31
C SER A 151 10.06 9.45 -8.51
N ILE A 152 10.31 9.68 -7.22
CA ILE A 152 9.37 10.39 -6.34
C ILE A 152 9.64 11.90 -6.36
N SER A 153 8.55 12.67 -6.53
CA SER A 153 8.56 14.14 -6.55
C SER A 153 9.20 14.72 -5.30
N GLN A 154 10.08 15.71 -5.48
CA GLN A 154 10.71 16.44 -4.38
C GLN A 154 9.67 17.16 -3.51
N ASN A 155 8.57 17.65 -4.11
CA ASN A 155 7.46 18.24 -3.39
C ASN A 155 6.79 17.23 -2.46
N LEU A 156 6.58 15.99 -2.93
CA LEU A 156 6.01 14.93 -2.10
C LEU A 156 6.93 14.57 -0.93
N LEU A 157 8.23 14.38 -1.19
CA LEU A 157 9.21 14.09 -0.15
C LEU A 157 9.29 15.20 0.89
N ALA A 158 9.23 16.48 0.47
CA ALA A 158 9.21 17.61 1.38
C ALA A 158 7.95 17.64 2.26
N VAL A 159 6.78 17.34 1.69
CA VAL A 159 5.53 17.22 2.46
C VAL A 159 5.60 16.07 3.46
N MET A 160 6.09 14.89 3.05
CA MET A 160 6.27 13.74 3.93
C MET A 160 7.22 14.06 5.10
N ALA A 161 8.36 14.69 4.84
CA ALA A 161 9.31 15.08 5.88
C ALA A 161 8.70 16.08 6.88
N ARG A 162 7.92 17.07 6.41
CA ARG A 162 7.21 18.02 7.30
C ARG A 162 6.10 17.35 8.08
N LEU A 163 5.35 16.41 7.48
CA LEU A 163 4.33 15.65 8.19
C LEU A 163 4.94 14.83 9.34
N ALA A 164 6.09 14.18 9.11
CA ALA A 164 6.80 13.42 10.12
C ALA A 164 7.22 14.26 11.34
N GLN A 165 7.45 15.57 11.16
CA GLN A 165 7.72 16.49 12.29
C GLN A 165 6.51 16.69 13.20
N ARG A 166 5.31 16.39 12.69
CA ARG A 166 4.06 16.54 13.46
C ARG A 166 3.62 15.22 14.08
N PHE A 167 3.62 14.16 13.29
CA PHE A 167 3.17 12.84 13.71
C PHE A 167 4.01 11.76 13.01
N PRO A 168 4.38 10.66 13.71
CA PRO A 168 4.79 9.44 13.06
C PRO A 168 3.65 8.95 12.16
N PHE A 169 3.97 8.30 11.03
CA PHE A 169 2.94 7.76 10.15
C PHE A 169 3.38 6.49 9.42
N GLY A 170 2.38 5.71 9.00
CA GLY A 170 2.55 4.48 8.23
C GLY A 170 2.08 4.64 6.79
N VAL A 171 2.96 4.34 5.84
CA VAL A 171 2.73 4.40 4.39
C VAL A 171 2.23 3.06 3.90
N VAL A 172 1.21 3.07 3.02
CA VAL A 172 0.78 1.89 2.26
C VAL A 172 1.60 1.77 0.97
N THR A 173 1.67 2.85 0.18
CA THR A 173 2.35 2.86 -1.10
C THR A 173 2.79 4.25 -1.52
N LEU A 174 3.82 4.29 -2.36
CA LEU A 174 4.19 5.45 -3.17
C LEU A 174 3.85 5.16 -4.64
N SER A 175 4.72 4.52 -5.41
CA SER A 175 4.53 4.21 -6.82
C SER A 175 4.43 2.69 -7.06
N GLN A 176 5.47 1.95 -6.72
CA GLN A 176 5.47 0.50 -6.82
C GLN A 176 4.49 -0.11 -5.80
N GLY A 177 3.80 -1.17 -6.19
CA GLY A 177 2.70 -1.72 -5.40
C GLY A 177 1.35 -1.11 -5.75
N HIS A 178 1.32 -0.02 -6.54
CA HIS A 178 0.11 0.57 -7.12
C HIS A 178 0.02 0.26 -8.62
N PRO A 179 -1.18 -0.09 -9.15
CA PRO A 179 -1.36 -0.28 -10.59
C PRO A 179 -1.11 1.02 -11.35
N TYR A 180 -0.73 0.90 -12.63
CA TYR A 180 -0.44 2.05 -13.48
C TYR A 180 -1.61 3.04 -13.56
N GLU A 181 -2.83 2.51 -13.66
CA GLU A 181 -4.04 3.30 -13.81
C GLU A 181 -4.82 3.41 -12.50
N VAL A 182 -5.62 4.45 -12.41
CA VAL A 182 -6.67 4.56 -11.38
C VAL A 182 -7.70 3.46 -11.60
N PHE A 183 -8.05 2.72 -10.55
CA PHE A 183 -8.93 1.57 -10.62
C PHE A 183 -10.21 1.86 -11.41
N GLY A 184 -10.49 1.00 -12.40
CA GLY A 184 -11.68 1.11 -13.26
C GLY A 184 -11.66 2.26 -14.27
N THR A 185 -10.51 2.85 -14.54
CA THR A 185 -10.32 3.91 -15.54
C THR A 185 -9.07 3.66 -16.37
N ASP A 186 -8.90 4.40 -17.48
CA ASP A 186 -7.70 4.45 -18.32
C ASP A 186 -6.74 5.61 -17.94
N ARG A 187 -7.05 6.30 -16.84
CA ARG A 187 -6.27 7.45 -16.38
C ARG A 187 -5.08 6.99 -15.53
N GLN A 188 -3.87 7.43 -15.90
CA GLN A 188 -2.68 7.17 -15.09
C GLN A 188 -2.83 7.74 -13.67
N SER A 189 -2.49 6.92 -12.68
CA SER A 189 -2.50 7.30 -11.27
C SER A 189 -1.41 8.33 -10.94
N ASP A 190 -1.67 9.20 -9.96
CA ASP A 190 -0.65 10.09 -9.40
C ASP A 190 0.45 9.31 -8.64
N HIS A 191 0.14 8.12 -8.13
CA HIS A 191 1.13 7.21 -7.56
C HIS A 191 2.20 6.83 -8.59
N THR A 192 1.79 6.35 -9.76
CA THR A 192 2.73 5.95 -10.82
C THR A 192 3.42 7.12 -11.52
N ARG A 193 2.98 8.35 -11.22
CA ARG A 193 3.70 9.59 -11.56
C ARG A 193 4.70 10.04 -10.49
N GLY A 194 4.83 9.27 -9.40
CA GLY A 194 5.68 9.63 -8.27
C GLY A 194 5.19 10.83 -7.46
N ARG A 195 3.89 11.14 -7.48
CA ARG A 195 3.32 12.37 -6.90
C ARG A 195 2.30 12.11 -5.80
N ALA A 196 2.05 10.86 -5.42
CA ALA A 196 1.10 10.54 -4.38
C ALA A 196 1.65 9.55 -3.36
N VAL A 197 1.10 9.63 -2.15
CA VAL A 197 1.32 8.69 -1.04
C VAL A 197 -0.01 8.35 -0.40
N ASP A 198 -0.18 7.06 -0.06
CA ASP A 198 -1.27 6.61 0.80
C ASP A 198 -0.76 6.34 2.20
N ILE A 199 -1.46 6.88 3.20
CA ILE A 199 -1.12 6.80 4.63
C ILE A 199 -2.28 6.14 5.37
N TYR A 200 -2.01 5.02 6.05
CA TYR A 200 -3.04 4.28 6.80
C TYR A 200 -3.10 4.62 8.29
N ARG A 201 -2.04 5.20 8.85
CA ARG A 201 -1.88 5.45 10.29
C ARG A 201 -1.17 6.79 10.55
N LEU A 202 -1.61 7.50 11.58
CA LEU A 202 -0.97 8.69 12.13
C LEU A 202 -0.78 8.51 13.65
N GLY A 203 0.46 8.59 14.14
CA GLY A 203 0.77 8.15 15.50
C GLY A 203 0.35 6.69 15.68
N ASP A 204 -0.38 6.43 16.76
CA ASP A 204 -0.94 5.10 17.06
C ASP A 204 -2.37 4.90 16.53
N THR A 205 -2.92 5.88 15.79
CA THR A 205 -4.32 5.87 15.33
C THR A 205 -4.40 5.50 13.86
N LEU A 206 -5.11 4.42 13.54
CA LEU A 206 -5.49 4.10 12.15
C LEU A 206 -6.45 5.19 11.63
N VAL A 207 -6.32 5.55 10.35
CA VAL A 207 -7.21 6.57 9.74
C VAL A 207 -8.67 6.17 9.88
N ILE A 208 -8.99 4.87 9.69
CA ILE A 208 -10.35 4.34 9.84
C ILE A 208 -10.92 4.54 11.26
N ASP A 209 -10.10 4.52 12.29
CA ASP A 209 -10.51 4.68 13.67
C ASP A 209 -10.52 6.17 14.10
N GLY A 210 -9.74 7.01 13.40
CA GLY A 210 -9.59 8.43 13.66
C GLY A 210 -10.59 9.36 12.95
N ARG A 211 -11.75 8.87 12.50
CA ARG A 211 -12.71 9.62 11.66
C ARG A 211 -13.62 10.61 12.41
N ALA A 212 -13.42 10.81 13.69
CA ALA A 212 -14.15 11.82 14.44
C ALA A 212 -13.65 13.23 14.06
N ASP A 213 -14.57 14.19 13.94
CA ASP A 213 -14.23 15.60 13.76
C ASP A 213 -13.38 16.10 14.92
N GLY A 214 -12.34 16.88 14.62
CA GLY A 214 -11.39 17.37 15.60
C GLY A 214 -10.34 16.34 16.07
N SER A 215 -10.39 15.10 15.58
CA SER A 215 -9.34 14.10 15.83
C SER A 215 -7.97 14.55 15.29
N ALA A 216 -6.89 13.88 15.72
CA ALA A 216 -5.56 14.13 15.18
C ALA A 216 -5.49 13.88 13.66
N VAL A 217 -6.25 12.89 13.16
CA VAL A 217 -6.37 12.61 11.72
C VAL A 217 -7.06 13.78 11.01
N HIS A 218 -8.19 14.27 11.53
CA HIS A 218 -8.91 15.43 10.96
C HIS A 218 -8.02 16.69 10.95
N GLN A 219 -7.36 17.00 12.07
CA GLN A 219 -6.44 18.14 12.16
C GLN A 219 -5.27 18.01 11.16
N THR A 220 -4.79 16.79 10.92
CA THR A 220 -3.74 16.53 9.91
C THR A 220 -4.26 16.81 8.50
N VAL A 221 -5.47 16.40 8.16
CA VAL A 221 -6.10 16.69 6.86
C VAL A 221 -6.25 18.21 6.67
N GLN A 222 -6.70 18.94 7.70
CA GLN A 222 -6.80 20.40 7.68
C GLN A 222 -5.43 21.07 7.47
N TRP A 223 -4.39 20.59 8.15
CA TRP A 223 -3.04 21.09 7.98
C TRP A 223 -2.49 20.80 6.56
N LEU A 224 -2.68 19.58 6.04
CA LEU A 224 -2.30 19.22 4.66
C LEU A 224 -3.02 20.09 3.63
N TYR A 225 -4.31 20.38 3.85
CA TYR A 225 -5.10 21.25 2.98
C TYR A 225 -4.50 22.65 2.83
N GLN A 226 -3.80 23.16 3.85
CA GLN A 226 -3.16 24.46 3.82
C GLN A 226 -1.78 24.46 3.15
N GLN A 227 -1.20 23.29 2.84
CA GLN A 227 0.11 23.22 2.20
C GLN A 227 -0.01 23.60 0.71
N PRO A 228 0.86 24.49 0.19
CA PRO A 228 0.75 24.99 -1.19
C PRO A 228 1.08 23.89 -2.23
N GLU A 229 1.90 22.91 -1.89
CA GLU A 229 2.27 21.80 -2.77
C GLU A 229 1.14 20.81 -2.98
N ILE A 230 0.16 20.77 -2.07
CA ILE A 230 -0.94 19.81 -2.13
C ILE A 230 -1.89 20.18 -3.25
N ARG A 231 -2.04 19.25 -4.20
CA ARG A 231 -2.98 19.31 -5.30
C ARG A 231 -4.32 18.64 -4.97
N GLN A 232 -4.25 17.47 -4.30
CA GLN A 232 -5.44 16.68 -3.98
C GLN A 232 -5.26 15.90 -2.67
N ILE A 233 -6.34 15.82 -1.90
CA ILE A 233 -6.42 15.02 -0.68
C ILE A 233 -7.70 14.18 -0.75
N GLY A 234 -7.55 12.85 -0.77
CA GLY A 234 -8.63 11.89 -0.49
C GLY A 234 -8.59 11.52 0.99
N SER A 235 -9.71 11.67 1.68
CA SER A 235 -9.77 11.42 3.12
C SER A 235 -11.22 11.16 3.57
N PRO A 236 -11.47 10.80 4.84
CA PRO A 236 -12.83 10.76 5.37
C PRO A 236 -13.61 12.09 5.28
N TRP A 237 -12.95 13.20 4.97
CA TRP A 237 -13.57 14.54 4.89
C TRP A 237 -13.34 15.20 3.53
N ALA A 238 -14.36 15.96 3.07
CA ALA A 238 -14.24 16.92 1.97
C ALA A 238 -14.29 18.36 2.59
N LEU A 239 -13.14 19.04 2.58
CA LEU A 239 -13.01 20.34 3.26
C LEU A 239 -13.48 21.53 2.40
N ASP A 240 -13.56 21.38 1.08
CA ASP A 240 -13.84 22.49 0.15
C ASP A 240 -14.96 22.16 -0.85
N GLY A 241 -15.76 21.14 -0.59
CA GLY A 241 -16.92 20.80 -1.39
C GLY A 241 -16.61 20.02 -2.68
N VAL A 242 -17.62 19.93 -3.55
CA VAL A 242 -17.56 19.12 -4.76
C VAL A 242 -16.58 19.73 -5.79
N GLY A 243 -15.62 18.92 -6.24
CA GLY A 243 -14.63 19.32 -7.25
C GLY A 243 -13.44 20.12 -6.71
N GLY A 244 -13.36 20.32 -5.41
CA GLY A 244 -12.22 20.93 -4.76
C GLY A 244 -11.00 20.01 -4.62
N LYS A 245 -9.95 20.48 -3.97
CA LYS A 245 -8.73 19.67 -3.77
C LYS A 245 -8.87 18.63 -2.65
N SER A 246 -9.87 18.78 -1.75
CA SER A 246 -10.18 17.81 -0.70
C SER A 246 -11.48 17.09 -1.03
N PHE A 247 -11.44 15.77 -1.11
CA PHE A 247 -12.59 14.96 -1.44
C PHE A 247 -12.73 13.76 -0.49
N THR A 248 -13.95 13.23 -0.42
CA THR A 248 -14.27 11.99 0.30
C THR A 248 -15.11 11.08 -0.57
N ASP A 249 -14.91 9.78 -0.43
CA ASP A 249 -15.71 8.72 -1.06
C ASP A 249 -15.64 7.44 -0.22
N ARG A 250 -16.13 6.33 -0.76
CA ARG A 250 -16.13 5.03 -0.07
C ARG A 250 -14.73 4.41 0.09
N LEU A 251 -13.78 4.79 -0.77
CA LEU A 251 -12.41 4.25 -0.74
C LEU A 251 -11.60 4.95 0.35
N HIS A 252 -11.68 6.29 0.40
CA HIS A 252 -10.84 7.13 1.26
C HIS A 252 -11.38 7.25 2.70
N GLN A 253 -12.02 6.17 3.21
CA GLN A 253 -12.49 6.11 4.60
C GLN A 253 -11.46 5.47 5.54
N ASP A 254 -10.47 4.78 5.01
CA ASP A 254 -9.52 3.97 5.76
C ASP A 254 -8.05 4.38 5.56
N HIS A 255 -7.80 5.40 4.75
CA HIS A 255 -6.48 5.98 4.51
C HIS A 255 -6.59 7.44 4.08
N LEU A 256 -5.46 8.12 4.09
CA LEU A 256 -5.28 9.43 3.47
C LEU A 256 -4.55 9.25 2.15
N HIS A 257 -5.15 9.64 1.04
CA HIS A 257 -4.49 9.80 -0.26
C HIS A 257 -4.01 11.24 -0.39
N ILE A 258 -2.73 11.46 -0.56
CA ILE A 258 -2.13 12.79 -0.64
C ILE A 258 -1.39 12.88 -1.96
N ALA A 259 -1.84 13.79 -2.84
CA ALA A 259 -1.19 14.07 -4.12
C ALA A 259 -0.70 15.51 -4.20
N VAL A 260 0.52 15.69 -4.74
CA VAL A 260 1.15 17.01 -4.91
C VAL A 260 1.10 17.50 -6.35
N ALA A 261 1.23 18.82 -6.53
CA ALA A 261 1.47 19.44 -7.82
C ALA A 261 2.86 19.06 -8.36
N GLN A 262 3.04 19.30 -9.66
CA GLN A 262 4.29 19.04 -10.38
C GLN A 262 5.43 19.92 -9.89
#